data_a994fd9430a6fac1630ad47da68d2768
#
_entry.id   a994fd9430a6fac1630ad47da68d2768
#
_cell.length_a   1.000
_cell.length_b   1.000
_cell.length_c   1.000
_cell.angle_alpha   90.00
_cell.angle_beta   90.00
_cell.angle_gamma   90.00
#
_symmetry.space_group_name_H-M   'P 1'
#
loop_
_entity.id
_entity.type
_entity.pdbx_description
1 polymer ?
#
loop_
_entity_poly.entity_id
_entity_poly.type
_entity_poly.pdbx_seq_one_letter_code
_entity_poly.pdbx_strand_id
1 'polypeptide(L)' 'MINLDSILELLDMPKETLNLFSLRRSKRAKKLIFRPSIRKGIEIVLPRVYNEKWVLETIIKNKPKIINLLDEINEARTEI' A
#
# COMPACT_ATOMS: atom_id res chain seq x y z
N MET A 1 -11.45 7.71 -8.84
CA MET A 1 -10.01 7.90 -8.56
C MET A 1 -9.61 7.14 -7.32
N ILE A 2 -8.51 6.40 -7.39
CA ILE A 2 -8.02 5.62 -6.26
C ILE A 2 -7.39 6.55 -5.23
N ASN A 3 -7.75 6.37 -3.96
CA ASN A 3 -7.15 7.08 -2.85
C ASN A 3 -6.90 6.12 -1.68
N LEU A 4 -6.15 6.58 -0.68
CA LEU A 4 -5.79 5.73 0.46
C LEU A 4 -7.00 5.30 1.29
N ASP A 5 -8.00 6.17 1.43
CA ASP A 5 -9.20 5.81 2.18
C ASP A 5 -9.94 4.63 1.56
N SER A 6 -10.07 4.64 0.23
CA SER A 6 -10.69 3.54 -0.50
C SER A 6 -9.90 2.24 -0.34
N ILE A 7 -8.58 2.34 -0.35
CA ILE A 7 -7.71 1.18 -0.18
C ILE A 7 -7.85 0.59 1.22
N LEU A 8 -7.90 1.43 2.25
CA LEU A 8 -8.07 0.96 3.62
C LEU A 8 -9.42 0.28 3.83
N GLU A 9 -10.49 0.83 3.26
CA GLU A 9 -11.80 0.20 3.31
C GLU A 9 -11.77 -1.18 2.66
N LEU A 10 -11.12 -1.27 1.50
CA LEU A 10 -10.99 -2.52 0.76
C LEU A 10 -10.22 -3.58 1.55
N LEU A 11 -9.19 -3.16 2.28
CA LEU A 11 -8.38 -4.05 3.10
C LEU A 11 -8.98 -4.31 4.48
N ASP A 12 -10.12 -3.68 4.78
CA ASP A 12 -10.78 -3.80 6.07
C ASP A 12 -9.85 -3.39 7.22
N MET A 13 -9.15 -2.27 7.02
CA MET A 13 -8.21 -1.73 8.00
C MET A 13 -8.73 -0.43 8.61
N PRO A 14 -8.43 -0.17 9.89
CA PRO A 14 -8.89 1.06 10.55
C PRO A 14 -8.18 2.29 9.98
N LYS A 15 -8.81 3.46 10.10
CA LYS A 15 -8.26 4.72 9.60
C LYS A 15 -6.93 5.10 10.24
N GLU A 16 -6.64 4.62 11.43
CA GLU A 16 -5.37 4.87 12.10
C GLU A 16 -4.18 4.34 11.31
N THR A 17 -4.40 3.32 10.47
CA THR A 17 -3.33 2.76 9.63
C THR A 17 -3.00 3.64 8.43
N LEU A 18 -3.74 4.73 8.21
CA LEU A 18 -3.48 5.65 7.10
C LEU A 18 -2.05 6.19 7.14
N ASN A 19 -1.51 6.40 8.34
CA ASN A 19 -0.14 6.86 8.54
C ASN A 19 0.92 5.85 8.09
N LEU A 20 0.52 4.61 7.87
CA LEU A 20 1.41 3.52 7.47
C LEU A 20 1.42 3.29 5.96
N PHE A 21 0.70 4.12 5.22
CA PHE A 21 0.61 4.02 3.76
C PHE A 21 0.91 5.33 3.08
N SER A 22 1.47 5.24 1.89
CA SER A 22 1.58 6.38 0.98
C SER A 22 1.29 5.91 -0.43
N LEU A 23 0.85 6.82 -1.27
CA LEU A 23 0.45 6.52 -2.64
C LEU A 23 1.24 7.40 -3.60
N ARG A 24 1.87 6.79 -4.60
CA ARG A 24 2.67 7.52 -5.58
C ARG A 24 2.43 6.98 -6.98
N ARG A 25 2.46 7.85 -7.97
CA ARG A 25 2.46 7.47 -9.38
C ARG A 25 3.89 7.49 -9.91
N SER A 26 4.23 6.52 -10.74
CA SER A 26 5.52 6.46 -11.39
C SER A 26 5.34 6.26 -12.89
N LYS A 27 6.00 7.11 -13.67
CA LYS A 27 6.00 6.99 -15.14
C LYS A 27 6.72 5.73 -15.60
N ARG A 28 7.62 5.20 -14.78
CA ARG A 28 8.43 4.02 -15.10
C ARG A 28 7.81 2.72 -14.66
N ALA A 29 6.87 2.77 -13.72
CA ALA A 29 6.23 1.56 -13.22
C ALA A 29 5.29 0.98 -14.27
N LYS A 30 5.43 -0.31 -14.53
CA LYS A 30 4.54 -1.05 -15.45
C LYS A 30 3.54 -1.91 -14.69
N LYS A 31 3.72 -2.03 -13.39
CA LYS A 31 2.85 -2.82 -12.52
C LYS A 31 2.73 -2.14 -11.18
N LEU A 32 1.79 -2.62 -10.37
CA LEU A 32 1.60 -2.15 -9.01
C LEU A 32 2.76 -2.64 -8.14
N ILE A 33 3.37 -1.73 -7.39
CA ILE A 33 4.52 -2.03 -6.55
C ILE A 33 4.22 -1.65 -5.11
N PHE A 34 4.57 -2.52 -4.17
CA PHE A 34 4.47 -2.25 -2.74
C PHE A 34 5.88 -2.17 -2.17
N ARG A 35 6.29 -0.98 -1.70
CA ARG A 35 7.62 -0.76 -1.14
C ARG A 35 7.54 -0.47 0.36
N PRO A 36 8.11 -1.32 1.21
CA PRO A 36 8.15 -1.02 2.64
C PRO A 36 9.19 0.05 2.93
N SER A 37 8.89 0.89 3.91
CA SER A 37 9.78 1.93 4.38
C SER A 37 9.52 2.15 5.87
N ILE A 38 10.58 2.17 6.68
CA ILE A 38 10.46 2.42 8.11
C ILE A 38 9.85 3.80 8.37
N ARG A 39 10.21 4.79 7.57
CA ARG A 39 9.73 6.17 7.72
C ARG A 39 8.32 6.37 7.20
N LYS A 40 8.03 5.83 6.02
CA LYS A 40 6.78 6.12 5.30
C LYS A 40 5.74 5.00 5.39
N GLY A 41 6.11 3.87 5.96
CA GLY A 41 5.26 2.69 5.94
C GLY A 41 5.31 2.00 4.59
N ILE A 42 4.17 1.59 4.06
CA ILE A 42 4.11 0.96 2.75
C ILE A 42 3.82 2.02 1.69
N GLU A 43 4.73 2.17 0.75
CA GLU A 43 4.52 3.01 -0.41
C GLU A 43 3.90 2.16 -1.51
N ILE A 44 2.71 2.55 -1.95
CA ILE A 44 2.03 1.90 -3.07
C ILE A 44 2.32 2.72 -4.32
N VAL A 45 3.05 2.13 -5.26
CA VAL A 45 3.46 2.80 -6.50
C VAL A 45 2.54 2.35 -7.62
N LEU A 46 1.81 3.30 -8.18
CA LEU A 46 0.89 3.06 -9.29
C LEU A 46 1.57 3.34 -10.63
N PRO A 47 1.30 2.54 -11.66
CA PRO A 47 1.74 2.90 -13.02
C PRO A 47 1.04 4.17 -13.49
N ARG A 48 1.61 4.83 -14.48
CA ARG A 48 1.07 6.09 -15.01
C ARG A 48 -0.36 5.93 -15.51
N VAL A 49 -0.59 4.84 -16.23
CA VAL A 49 -1.92 4.50 -16.74
C VAL A 49 -2.32 3.17 -16.13
N TYR A 50 -3.49 3.13 -15.52
CA TYR A 50 -3.97 1.92 -14.88
C TYR A 50 -5.50 1.83 -14.97
N ASN A 51 -5.99 0.60 -14.85
CA ASN A 51 -7.42 0.33 -14.71
C ASN A 51 -7.70 0.24 -13.21
N GLU A 52 -8.60 1.07 -12.72
CA GLU A 52 -8.92 1.13 -11.29
C GLU A 52 -9.37 -0.22 -10.72
N LYS A 53 -10.22 -0.93 -11.46
CA LYS A 53 -10.69 -2.25 -11.04
C LYS A 53 -9.54 -3.23 -10.89
N TRP A 54 -8.61 -3.23 -11.85
CA TRP A 54 -7.42 -4.09 -11.78
C TRP A 54 -6.56 -3.78 -10.56
N VAL A 55 -6.37 -2.49 -10.26
CA VAL A 55 -5.58 -2.09 -9.08
C VAL A 55 -6.24 -2.59 -7.79
N LEU A 56 -7.54 -2.41 -7.66
CA LEU A 56 -8.26 -2.85 -6.47
C LEU A 56 -8.22 -4.37 -6.31
N GLU A 57 -8.39 -5.11 -7.40
CA GLU A 57 -8.28 -6.57 -7.38
C GLU A 57 -6.88 -7.04 -6.98
N THR A 58 -5.86 -6.36 -7.50
CA THR A 58 -4.46 -6.68 -7.19
C THR A 58 -4.15 -6.43 -5.71
N ILE A 59 -4.68 -5.34 -5.15
CA ILE A 59 -4.52 -5.03 -3.73
C ILE A 59 -5.16 -6.12 -2.87
N ILE A 60 -6.36 -6.55 -3.20
CA ILE A 60 -7.05 -7.62 -2.47
C ILE A 60 -6.22 -8.91 -2.51
N LYS A 61 -5.71 -9.27 -3.69
CA LYS A 61 -4.86 -10.46 -3.86
C LYS A 61 -3.61 -10.41 -2.99
N ASN A 62 -3.08 -9.22 -2.78
CA ASN A 62 -1.83 -9.03 -2.03
C ASN A 62 -2.04 -8.67 -0.56
N LYS A 63 -3.27 -8.76 -0.07
CA LYS A 63 -3.58 -8.43 1.33
C LYS A 63 -2.66 -9.17 2.33
N PRO A 64 -2.43 -10.48 2.21
CA PRO A 64 -1.53 -11.17 3.14
C PRO A 64 -0.11 -10.61 3.11
N LYS A 65 0.40 -10.27 1.93
CA LYS A 65 1.72 -9.66 1.77
C LYS A 65 1.76 -8.29 2.44
N ILE A 66 0.71 -7.49 2.26
CA ILE A 66 0.61 -6.15 2.86
C ILE A 66 0.62 -6.26 4.39
N ILE A 67 -0.14 -7.19 4.94
CA ILE A 67 -0.17 -7.44 6.39
C ILE A 67 1.22 -7.80 6.90
N ASN A 68 1.93 -8.70 6.22
CA ASN A 68 3.28 -9.10 6.60
C ASN A 68 4.26 -7.92 6.56
N LEU A 69 4.15 -7.07 5.54
CA LEU A 69 4.99 -5.87 5.44
C LEU A 69 4.71 -4.89 6.58
N LEU A 70 3.45 -4.73 6.96
CA LEU A 70 3.09 -3.88 8.10
C LEU A 70 3.69 -4.41 9.39
N ASP A 71 3.64 -5.72 9.62
CA ASP A 71 4.22 -6.35 10.79
C ASP A 71 5.74 -6.11 10.83
N GLU A 72 6.42 -6.27 9.71
CA GLU A 72 7.86 -6.01 9.59
C GLU A 72 8.20 -4.56 9.91
N ILE A 73 7.42 -3.62 9.42
CA ILE A 73 7.62 -2.19 9.68
C ILE A 73 7.41 -1.89 11.16
N ASN A 74 6.38 -2.44 11.77
CA ASN A 74 6.09 -2.23 13.18
C ASN A 74 7.21 -2.78 14.06
N GLU A 75 7.74 -3.96 13.73
CA GLU A 75 8.87 -4.55 14.44
C GLU A 75 10.11 -3.67 14.33
N ALA A 76 10.41 -3.19 13.12
CA ALA A 76 11.57 -2.33 12.89
C ALA A 76 11.45 -1.02 13.68
N ARG A 77 10.25 -0.44 13.74
CA ARG A 77 10.02 0.79 14.51
C ARG A 77 10.12 0.58 16.00
N THR A 78 9.75 -0.61 16.48
CA THR A 78 9.82 -0.95 17.91
C THR A 78 11.25 -1.13 18.39
N GLU A 79 12.15 -1.60 17.54
CA GLU A 79 13.55 -1.82 17.87
C GLU A 79 14.39 -0.55 17.94
N ILE A 80 13.85 0.56 17.50
CA ILE A 80 14.51 1.86 17.56
C ILE A 80 14.09 2.58 18.87
#